data_9971472a9e8d0f600e61afd292fc70c4
#
_entry.id   9971472a9e8d0f600e61afd292fc70c4
#
_cell.length_a   1.000
_cell.length_b   1.000
_cell.length_c   1.000
_cell.angle_alpha   90.00
_cell.angle_beta   90.00
_cell.angle_gamma   90.00
#
_symmetry.space_group_name_H-M   'P 1'
#
loop_
_entity.id
_entity.type
_entity.pdbx_description
1 polymer ?
#
loop_
_entity_poly.entity_id
_entity_poly.type
_entity_poly.pdbx_seq_one_letter_code
_entity_poly.pdbx_strand_id
1 'polypeptide(L)'
;MANRENTCNIISKMTKTIRSSFYILCLLTVTLVACDDDIFGNSQSQMVVDGWIEDGGFPTVIITRTLPITEDFVSVNNLGDYIVKWAKVTVSDGVDSVVLTGKYDNNYFPPYIYTTGRMRGKAGHTYYLTIKENDNIVRSVTTIPVNAPDVDFKVEMRSSNDSLYQITACLSDSNEQADYYQIFSRVGVNTSQYSAAFLGSLSDATLGDYAEIPVYRGKALSDSVDYTPYYHISDSVSVKIASVDEDSFHFWSDFTNNISLSSNFFLSPSNNIYSNVKGAIGCWYGMNPIEKHFVIADHK
;
A
#
# COMPACT_ATOMS: atom_id res chain seq x y z
N MET A 1 -74.23 25.60 -41.70
CA MET A 1 -73.87 24.41 -40.89
C MET A 1 -72.32 24.02 -40.99
N ALA A 2 -71.65 24.30 -42.04
CA ALA A 2 -70.23 23.91 -42.25
C ALA A 2 -69.22 24.62 -41.34
N ASN A 3 -69.54 25.76 -40.74
CA ASN A 3 -68.55 26.50 -39.93
C ASN A 3 -68.44 26.01 -38.48
N ARG A 4 -69.36 25.23 -37.96
CA ARG A 4 -69.36 24.69 -36.60
C ARG A 4 -68.53 23.38 -36.50
N GLU A 5 -68.49 22.57 -37.56
CA GLU A 5 -67.72 21.33 -37.59
C GLU A 5 -66.18 21.58 -37.70
N ASN A 6 -65.80 22.63 -38.46
CA ASN A 6 -64.40 23.01 -38.57
C ASN A 6 -63.84 23.54 -37.24
N THR A 7 -64.64 24.31 -36.48
CA THR A 7 -64.16 24.83 -35.17
C THR A 7 -64.02 23.71 -34.14
N CYS A 8 -64.91 22.70 -34.15
CA CYS A 8 -64.84 21.57 -33.25
C CYS A 8 -63.63 20.65 -33.54
N ASN A 9 -63.26 20.45 -34.80
CA ASN A 9 -62.09 19.67 -35.22
C ASN A 9 -60.77 20.39 -34.89
N ILE A 10 -60.73 21.72 -34.96
CA ILE A 10 -59.54 22.50 -34.60
C ILE A 10 -59.35 22.46 -33.08
N ILE A 11 -60.37 22.60 -32.28
CA ILE A 11 -60.30 22.51 -30.82
C ILE A 11 -59.91 21.12 -30.38
N SER A 12 -60.41 20.04 -30.99
CA SER A 12 -60.03 18.64 -30.70
C SER A 12 -58.59 18.35 -31.06
N LYS A 13 -58.06 18.89 -32.18
CA LYS A 13 -56.63 18.76 -32.53
C LYS A 13 -55.76 19.55 -31.57
N MET A 14 -56.10 20.76 -31.20
CA MET A 14 -55.36 21.58 -30.24
C MET A 14 -55.29 20.92 -28.87
N THR A 15 -56.37 20.35 -28.35
CA THR A 15 -56.38 19.65 -27.06
C THR A 15 -55.57 18.39 -27.09
N LYS A 16 -55.51 17.62 -28.21
CA LYS A 16 -54.61 16.45 -28.36
C LYS A 16 -53.14 16.89 -28.38
N THR A 17 -52.80 17.95 -29.08
CA THR A 17 -51.43 18.47 -29.16
C THR A 17 -50.97 18.99 -27.79
N ILE A 18 -51.78 19.70 -27.06
CA ILE A 18 -51.48 20.22 -25.71
C ILE A 18 -51.30 19.04 -24.73
N ARG A 19 -52.17 18.03 -24.79
CA ARG A 19 -51.99 16.81 -23.97
C ARG A 19 -50.70 16.05 -24.30
N SER A 20 -50.38 15.88 -25.57
CA SER A 20 -49.15 15.24 -25.99
C SER A 20 -47.90 16.01 -25.54
N SER A 21 -47.92 17.35 -25.65
CA SER A 21 -46.84 18.22 -25.20
C SER A 21 -46.68 18.19 -23.68
N PHE A 22 -47.78 18.10 -22.94
CA PHE A 22 -47.75 17.96 -21.47
C PHE A 22 -47.15 16.64 -21.01
N TYR A 23 -47.47 15.50 -21.69
CA TYR A 23 -46.84 14.21 -21.39
C TYR A 23 -45.37 14.18 -21.72
N ILE A 24 -44.93 14.83 -22.81
CA ILE A 24 -43.51 14.94 -23.17
C ILE A 24 -42.77 15.79 -22.12
N LEU A 25 -43.38 16.88 -21.65
CA LEU A 25 -42.80 17.74 -20.61
C LEU A 25 -42.70 16.99 -19.27
N CYS A 26 -43.73 16.22 -18.87
CA CYS A 26 -43.67 15.39 -17.67
C CYS A 26 -42.64 14.23 -17.79
N LEU A 27 -42.47 13.65 -18.99
CA LEU A 27 -41.45 12.63 -19.22
C LEU A 27 -40.04 13.23 -19.12
N LEU A 28 -39.86 14.47 -19.62
CA LEU A 28 -38.58 15.18 -19.54
C LEU A 28 -38.21 15.58 -18.09
N THR A 29 -39.19 15.89 -17.25
CA THR A 29 -38.94 16.24 -15.85
C THR A 29 -38.60 15.01 -15.00
N VAL A 30 -39.11 13.83 -15.33
CA VAL A 30 -38.77 12.58 -14.63
C VAL A 30 -37.33 12.14 -14.92
N THR A 31 -36.80 12.46 -16.11
CA THR A 31 -35.39 12.14 -16.43
C THR A 31 -34.38 13.09 -15.78
N LEU A 32 -34.81 14.26 -15.29
CA LEU A 32 -33.92 15.20 -14.60
C LEU A 32 -33.77 14.95 -13.09
N VAL A 33 -34.57 14.04 -12.51
CA VAL A 33 -34.51 13.69 -11.08
C VAL A 33 -33.64 12.41 -10.85
N ALA A 34 -33.13 11.78 -11.89
CA ALA A 34 -32.37 10.53 -11.81
C ALA A 34 -30.83 10.73 -11.87
N CYS A 35 -30.33 11.88 -11.45
CA CYS A 35 -28.90 12.12 -11.27
C CYS A 35 -28.66 12.93 -10.00
N ASP A 36 -28.96 12.31 -8.86
CA ASP A 36 -28.26 12.55 -7.61
C ASP A 36 -27.52 11.24 -7.28
N ASP A 37 -26.66 10.82 -8.19
CA ASP A 37 -25.54 10.00 -7.78
C ASP A 37 -24.58 10.98 -7.10
N ASP A 38 -24.45 10.84 -5.79
CA ASP A 38 -23.32 11.31 -5.03
C ASP A 38 -22.05 10.80 -5.73
N ILE A 39 -21.54 11.57 -6.68
CA ILE A 39 -20.27 11.31 -7.39
C ILE A 39 -19.13 11.32 -6.38
N PHE A 40 -19.33 11.91 -5.22
CA PHE A 40 -18.54 11.75 -4.01
C PHE A 40 -19.34 10.91 -3.00
N GLY A 41 -19.59 9.64 -3.37
CA GLY A 41 -20.18 8.69 -2.44
C GLY A 41 -19.43 8.81 -1.12
N ASN A 42 -20.14 8.89 -0.01
CA ASN A 42 -19.59 8.75 1.35
C ASN A 42 -18.72 7.49 1.35
N SER A 43 -17.45 7.63 0.93
CA SER A 43 -16.51 6.53 0.98
C SER A 43 -16.33 6.25 2.46
N GLN A 44 -17.01 5.22 2.95
CA GLN A 44 -16.85 4.79 4.33
C GLN A 44 -15.36 4.59 4.55
N SER A 45 -14.84 5.26 5.58
CA SER A 45 -13.45 5.13 5.96
C SER A 45 -13.11 3.65 6.15
N GLN A 46 -12.27 3.11 5.28
CA GLN A 46 -11.86 1.70 5.31
C GLN A 46 -10.65 1.51 6.22
N MET A 47 -10.57 0.36 6.87
CA MET A 47 -9.37 -0.02 7.61
C MET A 47 -8.23 -0.34 6.64
N VAL A 48 -7.04 0.14 6.98
CA VAL A 48 -5.79 -0.12 6.26
C VAL A 48 -4.86 -0.88 7.20
N VAL A 49 -4.32 -1.98 6.73
CA VAL A 49 -3.42 -2.86 7.50
C VAL A 49 -2.06 -2.90 6.82
N ASP A 50 -1.02 -2.53 7.56
CA ASP A 50 0.39 -2.76 7.21
C ASP A 50 0.98 -3.65 8.30
N GLY A 51 1.17 -4.93 7.99
CA GLY A 51 1.62 -5.90 8.98
C GLY A 51 2.64 -6.87 8.43
N TRP A 52 3.62 -7.23 9.26
CA TRP A 52 4.66 -8.17 8.87
C TRP A 52 5.12 -9.08 10.00
N ILE A 53 5.72 -10.19 9.61
CA ILE A 53 6.46 -11.09 10.48
C ILE A 53 7.71 -11.58 9.73
N GLU A 54 8.88 -11.46 10.37
CA GLU A 54 10.17 -11.85 9.79
C GLU A 54 10.68 -13.13 10.45
N ASP A 55 11.51 -13.89 9.74
CA ASP A 55 12.26 -14.98 10.37
C ASP A 55 13.06 -14.46 11.57
N GLY A 56 12.89 -15.09 12.73
CA GLY A 56 13.47 -14.63 14.00
C GLY A 56 12.88 -13.34 14.58
N GLY A 57 12.06 -12.59 13.84
CA GLY A 57 11.44 -11.32 14.24
C GLY A 57 10.13 -11.48 14.99
N PHE A 58 9.62 -10.38 15.55
CA PHE A 58 8.30 -10.32 16.19
C PHE A 58 7.26 -9.82 15.20
N PRO A 59 6.01 -10.35 15.23
CA PRO A 59 4.93 -9.81 14.44
C PRO A 59 4.67 -8.35 14.81
N THR A 60 4.55 -7.51 13.79
CA THR A 60 4.26 -6.09 13.94
C THR A 60 3.14 -5.70 12.98
N VAL A 61 2.15 -4.96 13.48
CA VAL A 61 1.00 -4.52 12.69
C VAL A 61 0.71 -3.06 12.97
N ILE A 62 0.60 -2.26 11.92
CA ILE A 62 0.12 -0.89 11.93
C ILE A 62 -1.29 -0.90 11.35
N ILE A 63 -2.23 -0.25 12.01
CA ILE A 63 -3.61 -0.19 11.56
C ILE A 63 -4.04 1.27 11.49
N THR A 64 -4.49 1.69 10.32
CA THR A 64 -5.00 3.03 10.08
C THR A 64 -6.35 2.98 9.37
N ARG A 65 -6.88 4.15 9.02
CA ARG A 65 -8.05 4.31 8.17
C ARG A 65 -7.70 5.11 6.94
N THR A 66 -8.42 4.86 5.84
CA THR A 66 -8.30 5.69 4.64
C THR A 66 -8.67 7.13 4.95
N LEU A 67 -7.93 8.06 4.36
CA LEU A 67 -8.20 9.48 4.45
C LEU A 67 -9.35 9.85 3.49
N PRO A 68 -10.30 10.70 3.91
CA PRO A 68 -11.30 11.22 3.01
C PRO A 68 -10.65 12.11 1.96
N ILE A 69 -11.11 12.00 0.71
CA ILE A 69 -10.73 12.93 -0.37
C ILE A 69 -11.54 14.20 -0.15
N THR A 70 -11.06 15.09 0.69
CA THR A 70 -11.61 16.44 0.84
C THR A 70 -10.60 17.44 0.29
N GLU A 71 -11.07 18.59 -0.19
CA GLU A 71 -10.21 19.67 -0.69
C GLU A 71 -9.30 20.26 0.40
N ASP A 72 -9.64 20.05 1.66
CA ASP A 72 -8.80 20.45 2.79
C ASP A 72 -7.67 19.43 3.00
N PHE A 73 -6.45 19.86 2.78
CA PHE A 73 -5.25 19.06 3.03
C PHE A 73 -5.28 18.50 4.45
N VAL A 74 -5.28 17.18 4.57
CA VAL A 74 -5.05 16.52 5.85
C VAL A 74 -3.62 16.88 6.27
N SER A 75 -3.52 17.73 7.29
CA SER A 75 -2.21 18.07 7.88
C SER A 75 -1.60 16.81 8.50
N VAL A 76 -0.29 16.64 8.35
CA VAL A 76 0.47 15.58 9.03
C VAL A 76 0.16 15.53 10.55
N ASN A 77 -0.20 16.68 11.14
CA ASN A 77 -0.56 16.81 12.54
C ASN A 77 -1.89 16.08 12.90
N ASN A 78 -2.78 15.86 11.92
CA ASN A 78 -4.08 15.22 12.15
C ASN A 78 -4.08 13.72 11.80
N LEU A 79 -2.97 13.17 11.31
CA LEU A 79 -2.87 11.74 10.98
C LEU A 79 -3.07 10.83 12.20
N GLY A 80 -2.85 11.35 13.41
CA GLY A 80 -3.09 10.64 14.66
C GLY A 80 -4.53 10.16 14.86
N ASP A 81 -5.52 10.86 14.26
CA ASP A 81 -6.93 10.54 14.36
C ASP A 81 -7.34 9.34 13.49
N TYR A 82 -6.53 9.03 12.50
CA TYR A 82 -6.74 7.89 11.59
C TYR A 82 -6.06 6.60 12.06
N ILE A 83 -5.36 6.63 13.21
CA ILE A 83 -4.75 5.44 13.80
C ILE A 83 -5.81 4.65 14.55
N VAL A 84 -5.94 3.36 14.24
CA VAL A 84 -6.80 2.44 15.00
C VAL A 84 -6.05 1.92 16.22
N LYS A 85 -6.42 2.39 17.41
CA LYS A 85 -5.72 2.10 18.68
C LYS A 85 -6.42 1.03 19.53
N TRP A 86 -7.68 0.72 19.24
CA TRP A 86 -8.55 -0.11 20.08
C TRP A 86 -9.04 -1.39 19.37
N ALA A 87 -8.16 -2.01 18.59
CA ALA A 87 -8.44 -3.29 17.96
C ALA A 87 -7.84 -4.44 18.79
N LYS A 88 -8.50 -5.59 18.79
CA LYS A 88 -7.89 -6.84 19.24
C LYS A 88 -7.19 -7.48 18.05
N VAL A 89 -5.86 -7.43 18.06
CA VAL A 89 -5.00 -8.02 17.02
C VAL A 89 -4.46 -9.35 17.53
N THR A 90 -4.61 -10.41 16.76
CA THR A 90 -4.20 -11.77 17.10
C THR A 90 -3.41 -12.36 15.96
N VAL A 91 -2.28 -12.98 16.26
CA VAL A 91 -1.48 -13.76 15.30
C VAL A 91 -1.41 -15.21 15.78
N SER A 92 -1.55 -16.16 14.86
CA SER A 92 -1.44 -17.60 15.11
C SER A 92 -0.52 -18.25 14.08
N ASP A 93 0.24 -19.24 14.50
CA ASP A 93 1.03 -20.12 13.63
C ASP A 93 0.31 -21.44 13.29
N GLY A 94 -0.98 -21.52 13.62
CA GLY A 94 -1.81 -22.73 13.44
C GLY A 94 -1.81 -23.65 14.64
N VAL A 95 -0.84 -23.56 15.54
CA VAL A 95 -0.76 -24.31 16.82
C VAL A 95 -1.03 -23.37 18.00
N ASP A 96 -0.25 -22.31 18.08
CA ASP A 96 -0.33 -21.29 19.09
C ASP A 96 -1.00 -20.01 18.57
N SER A 97 -1.56 -19.24 19.49
CA SER A 97 -2.19 -17.95 19.17
C SER A 97 -1.84 -16.92 20.23
N VAL A 98 -1.40 -15.74 19.82
CA VAL A 98 -1.01 -14.64 20.69
C VAL A 98 -1.75 -13.37 20.35
N VAL A 99 -2.12 -12.61 21.38
CA VAL A 99 -2.67 -11.26 21.20
C VAL A 99 -1.53 -10.27 21.22
N LEU A 100 -1.51 -9.40 20.20
CA LEU A 100 -0.55 -8.30 20.11
C LEU A 100 -0.98 -7.16 21.04
N THR A 101 -0.01 -6.48 21.63
CA THR A 101 -0.23 -5.32 22.47
C THR A 101 0.01 -4.06 21.64
N GLY A 102 -0.97 -3.15 21.67
CA GLY A 102 -0.82 -1.82 21.08
C GLY A 102 0.09 -0.94 21.93
N LYS A 103 1.03 -0.26 21.32
CA LYS A 103 1.94 0.69 21.99
C LYS A 103 2.35 1.82 21.06
N TYR A 104 2.67 2.97 21.66
CA TYR A 104 3.37 4.04 20.95
C TYR A 104 4.84 3.69 20.78
N ASP A 105 5.35 3.90 19.55
CA ASP A 105 6.75 3.72 19.21
C ASP A 105 7.13 4.73 18.12
N ASN A 106 7.91 5.74 18.50
CA ASN A 106 8.31 6.84 17.61
C ASN A 106 9.29 6.42 16.50
N ASN A 107 9.77 5.17 16.53
CA ASN A 107 10.59 4.64 15.46
C ASN A 107 9.77 4.23 14.22
N TYR A 108 8.45 4.30 14.31
CA TYR A 108 7.52 3.98 13.23
C TYR A 108 6.67 5.18 12.85
N PHE A 109 6.13 5.17 11.65
CA PHE A 109 5.16 6.14 11.19
C PHE A 109 3.97 5.44 10.53
N PRO A 110 2.75 5.68 11.01
CA PRO A 110 2.41 6.44 12.23
C PRO A 110 2.93 5.78 13.51
N PRO A 111 3.17 6.54 14.59
CA PRO A 111 3.90 6.08 15.77
C PRO A 111 3.03 5.24 16.74
N TYR A 112 2.32 4.25 16.19
CA TYR A 112 1.53 3.31 16.98
C TYR A 112 1.50 1.94 16.30
N ILE A 113 1.99 0.94 16.99
CA ILE A 113 2.10 -0.42 16.49
C ILE A 113 1.46 -1.42 17.43
N TYR A 114 0.99 -2.54 16.87
CA TYR A 114 0.64 -3.75 17.62
C TYR A 114 1.75 -4.77 17.47
N THR A 115 2.30 -5.28 18.57
CA THR A 115 3.38 -6.28 18.55
C THR A 115 3.35 -7.13 19.83
N THR A 116 4.18 -8.17 19.87
CA THR A 116 4.34 -9.06 21.05
C THR A 116 5.75 -9.63 21.09
N GLY A 117 6.26 -9.90 22.29
CA GLY A 117 7.50 -10.66 22.48
C GLY A 117 7.30 -12.17 22.65
N ARG A 118 6.07 -12.70 22.50
CA ARG A 118 5.73 -14.09 22.80
C ARG A 118 5.76 -15.03 21.61
N MET A 119 5.80 -14.50 20.38
CA MET A 119 5.86 -15.27 19.14
C MET A 119 6.94 -14.67 18.25
N ARG A 120 7.75 -15.49 17.64
CA ARG A 120 8.71 -15.10 16.62
C ARG A 120 8.39 -15.80 15.32
N GLY A 121 8.63 -15.12 14.23
CA GLY A 121 8.57 -15.71 12.90
C GLY A 121 9.60 -16.82 12.76
N LYS A 122 9.29 -17.80 11.93
CA LYS A 122 10.16 -18.92 11.58
C LYS A 122 9.98 -19.24 10.10
N ALA A 123 11.10 -19.31 9.39
CA ALA A 123 11.13 -19.69 7.98
C ALA A 123 10.35 -20.98 7.72
N GLY A 124 9.59 -21.02 6.64
CA GLY A 124 8.72 -22.11 6.24
C GLY A 124 7.38 -22.21 7.01
N HIS A 125 7.10 -21.32 7.96
CA HIS A 125 5.85 -21.34 8.74
C HIS A 125 4.83 -20.35 8.21
N THR A 126 3.55 -20.75 8.31
CA THR A 126 2.40 -19.91 7.94
C THR A 126 1.82 -19.22 9.15
N TYR A 127 1.48 -17.93 9.00
CA TYR A 127 0.96 -17.08 10.06
C TYR A 127 -0.38 -16.46 9.67
N TYR A 128 -1.34 -16.57 10.57
CA TYR A 128 -2.71 -16.09 10.42
C TYR A 128 -2.91 -14.83 11.26
N LEU A 129 -3.28 -13.73 10.61
CA LEU A 129 -3.65 -12.48 11.28
C LEU A 129 -5.17 -12.41 11.42
N THR A 130 -5.64 -12.02 12.60
CA THR A 130 -7.03 -11.67 12.84
C THR A 130 -7.10 -10.37 13.61
N ILE A 131 -7.82 -9.38 13.07
CA ILE A 131 -8.09 -8.10 13.70
C ILE A 131 -9.59 -8.01 13.96
N LYS A 132 -9.96 -7.66 15.19
CA LYS A 132 -11.34 -7.40 15.59
C LYS A 132 -11.46 -5.98 16.12
N GLU A 133 -12.31 -5.21 15.48
CA GLU A 133 -12.69 -3.87 15.91
C GLU A 133 -14.21 -3.74 15.85
N ASN A 134 -14.84 -3.62 17.02
CA ASN A 134 -16.29 -3.70 17.17
C ASN A 134 -16.82 -5.01 16.49
N ASP A 135 -17.76 -4.88 15.56
CA ASP A 135 -18.35 -6.01 14.81
C ASP A 135 -17.51 -6.38 13.56
N ASN A 136 -16.51 -5.58 13.21
CA ASN A 136 -15.67 -5.84 12.06
C ASN A 136 -14.60 -6.89 12.38
N ILE A 137 -14.47 -7.88 11.50
CA ILE A 137 -13.46 -8.93 11.57
C ILE A 137 -12.66 -8.93 10.29
N VAL A 138 -11.36 -8.68 10.43
CA VAL A 138 -10.38 -8.67 9.34
C VAL A 138 -9.48 -9.90 9.49
N ARG A 139 -9.14 -10.54 8.37
CA ARG A 139 -8.29 -11.73 8.35
C ARG A 139 -7.30 -11.67 7.20
N SER A 140 -6.11 -12.21 7.46
CA SER A 140 -5.09 -12.41 6.44
C SER A 140 -4.23 -13.62 6.79
N VAL A 141 -3.49 -14.11 5.81
CA VAL A 141 -2.56 -15.21 5.93
C VAL A 141 -1.31 -14.92 5.11
N THR A 142 -0.15 -15.32 5.61
CA THR A 142 1.13 -15.26 4.90
C THR A 142 2.01 -16.43 5.33
N THR A 143 2.99 -16.77 4.50
CA THR A 143 3.99 -17.79 4.81
C THR A 143 5.37 -17.16 4.68
N ILE A 144 6.22 -17.29 5.70
CA ILE A 144 7.61 -16.88 5.61
C ILE A 144 8.33 -17.88 4.68
N PRO A 145 8.96 -17.45 3.58
CA PRO A 145 9.71 -18.32 2.70
C PRO A 145 10.82 -19.08 3.44
N VAL A 146 11.13 -20.28 2.98
CA VAL A 146 12.13 -21.16 3.61
C VAL A 146 13.54 -20.58 3.43
N ASN A 147 13.82 -20.11 2.21
CA ASN A 147 15.16 -19.63 1.84
C ASN A 147 15.25 -18.11 2.01
N ALA A 148 16.32 -17.65 2.63
CA ALA A 148 16.71 -16.24 2.56
C ALA A 148 17.42 -15.98 1.22
N PRO A 149 17.44 -14.73 0.71
CA PRO A 149 18.16 -14.38 -0.51
C PRO A 149 19.66 -14.65 -0.37
N ASP A 150 20.29 -15.19 -1.42
CA ASP A 150 21.76 -15.24 -1.52
C ASP A 150 22.22 -13.95 -2.23
N VAL A 151 22.77 -13.01 -1.46
CA VAL A 151 23.06 -11.66 -1.94
C VAL A 151 24.35 -11.09 -1.41
N ASP A 152 25.16 -10.56 -2.33
CA ASP A 152 26.28 -9.68 -2.05
C ASP A 152 25.96 -8.22 -2.42
N PHE A 153 26.74 -7.29 -1.92
CA PHE A 153 26.52 -5.87 -2.17
C PHE A 153 27.78 -5.16 -2.64
N LYS A 154 27.60 -4.24 -3.59
CA LYS A 154 28.61 -3.28 -4.03
C LYS A 154 28.15 -1.86 -3.70
N VAL A 155 29.09 -1.00 -3.32
CA VAL A 155 28.84 0.44 -3.12
C VAL A 155 29.81 1.19 -4.01
N GLU A 156 29.30 1.92 -4.96
CA GLU A 156 30.11 2.60 -5.97
C GLU A 156 29.67 4.05 -6.14
N MET A 157 30.62 4.93 -6.46
CA MET A 157 30.30 6.28 -6.87
C MET A 157 29.56 6.23 -8.23
N ARG A 158 28.43 6.91 -8.33
CA ARG A 158 27.58 6.90 -9.53
C ARG A 158 28.32 7.43 -10.76
N SER A 159 29.14 8.48 -10.57
CA SER A 159 29.94 9.08 -11.62
C SER A 159 31.14 9.81 -11.01
N SER A 160 32.24 9.86 -11.70
CA SER A 160 33.45 10.57 -11.24
C SER A 160 33.27 12.07 -10.98
N ASN A 161 32.18 12.67 -11.50
CA ASN A 161 31.85 14.08 -11.34
C ASN A 161 30.64 14.30 -10.39
N ASP A 162 30.19 13.23 -9.71
CA ASP A 162 29.00 13.22 -8.87
C ASP A 162 29.41 12.87 -7.43
N SER A 163 28.78 13.48 -6.45
CA SER A 163 28.95 13.13 -5.02
C SER A 163 27.95 12.07 -4.54
N LEU A 164 27.24 11.43 -5.48
CA LEU A 164 26.20 10.45 -5.19
C LEU A 164 26.74 9.03 -5.36
N TYR A 165 26.26 8.15 -4.50
CA TYR A 165 26.62 6.75 -4.46
C TYR A 165 25.41 5.86 -4.77
N GLN A 166 25.71 4.73 -5.42
CA GLN A 166 24.75 3.67 -5.69
C GLN A 166 25.14 2.43 -4.89
N ILE A 167 24.19 1.84 -4.21
CA ILE A 167 24.30 0.49 -3.65
C ILE A 167 23.70 -0.46 -4.68
N THR A 168 24.42 -1.49 -5.05
CA THR A 168 23.98 -2.56 -5.95
C THR A 168 23.92 -3.86 -5.20
N ALA A 169 22.78 -4.52 -5.22
CA ALA A 169 22.62 -5.88 -4.75
C ALA A 169 22.94 -6.86 -5.88
N CYS A 170 23.84 -7.82 -5.59
CA CYS A 170 24.23 -8.90 -6.48
C CYS A 170 23.51 -10.15 -6.02
N LEU A 171 22.35 -10.42 -6.57
CA LEU A 171 21.49 -11.55 -6.21
C LEU A 171 21.89 -12.77 -7.03
N SER A 172 22.11 -13.89 -6.35
CA SER A 172 22.33 -15.21 -6.95
C SER A 172 21.11 -16.07 -6.66
N ASP A 173 20.54 -16.64 -7.70
CA ASP A 173 19.43 -17.58 -7.58
C ASP A 173 19.81 -18.89 -8.29
N SER A 174 19.91 -19.96 -7.51
CA SER A 174 20.23 -21.30 -8.00
C SER A 174 19.07 -22.28 -7.85
N ASN A 175 17.90 -21.80 -7.44
CA ASN A 175 16.74 -22.63 -7.19
C ASN A 175 15.87 -22.77 -8.44
N GLU A 176 15.28 -23.96 -8.62
CA GLU A 176 14.28 -24.20 -9.69
C GLU A 176 12.86 -23.73 -9.30
N GLN A 177 12.68 -23.25 -8.06
CA GLN A 177 11.40 -22.80 -7.53
C GLN A 177 11.26 -21.31 -7.74
N ALA A 178 10.07 -20.87 -8.17
CA ALA A 178 9.78 -19.45 -8.33
C ALA A 178 9.90 -18.72 -6.98
N ASP A 179 10.84 -17.80 -6.91
CA ASP A 179 11.11 -16.98 -5.73
C ASP A 179 10.77 -15.51 -6.00
N TYR A 180 10.26 -14.84 -4.97
CA TYR A 180 9.92 -13.43 -5.00
C TYR A 180 10.71 -12.69 -3.95
N TYR A 181 11.18 -11.49 -4.30
CA TYR A 181 12.00 -10.68 -3.42
C TYR A 181 11.46 -9.27 -3.28
N GLN A 182 11.61 -8.72 -2.10
CA GLN A 182 11.33 -7.31 -1.82
C GLN A 182 12.54 -6.63 -1.20
N ILE A 183 12.94 -5.51 -1.78
CA ILE A 183 14.02 -4.69 -1.28
C ILE A 183 13.44 -3.53 -0.47
N PHE A 184 14.02 -3.30 0.69
CA PHE A 184 13.74 -2.15 1.54
C PHE A 184 15.04 -1.40 1.83
N SER A 185 14.94 -0.11 2.02
CA SER A 185 16.06 0.72 2.46
C SER A 185 15.66 1.61 3.63
N ARG A 186 16.63 1.92 4.48
CA ARG A 186 16.50 2.84 5.59
C ARG A 186 17.73 3.71 5.64
N VAL A 187 17.56 5.04 5.66
CA VAL A 187 18.65 6.02 5.78
C VAL A 187 18.56 6.70 7.13
N GLY A 188 19.68 6.76 7.84
CA GLY A 188 19.78 7.31 9.19
C GLY A 188 19.70 6.25 10.28
N VAL A 189 20.01 6.65 11.51
CA VAL A 189 20.10 5.77 12.69
C VAL A 189 18.90 5.88 13.64
N ASN A 190 18.05 6.89 13.42
CA ASN A 190 17.00 7.27 14.37
C ASN A 190 15.60 6.77 14.00
N THR A 191 15.51 5.82 13.07
CA THR A 191 14.24 5.21 12.68
C THR A 191 14.40 3.70 12.58
N SER A 192 13.39 2.96 12.99
CA SER A 192 13.33 1.50 12.78
C SER A 192 12.57 1.12 11.52
N GLN A 193 11.84 2.08 10.93
CA GLN A 193 11.00 1.82 9.77
C GLN A 193 11.83 1.81 8.49
N TYR A 194 11.66 0.74 7.75
CA TYR A 194 12.16 0.60 6.40
C TYR A 194 11.14 1.15 5.39
N SER A 195 11.64 1.75 4.33
CA SER A 195 10.82 2.14 3.18
C SER A 195 11.07 1.16 2.03
N ALA A 196 10.02 0.78 1.32
CA ALA A 196 10.18 -0.03 0.11
C ALA A 196 11.06 0.72 -0.90
N ALA A 197 12.07 0.04 -1.41
CA ALA A 197 12.94 0.61 -2.42
C ALA A 197 12.17 0.79 -3.74
N PHE A 198 12.48 1.86 -4.47
CA PHE A 198 11.93 2.04 -5.80
C PHE A 198 12.42 0.91 -6.71
N LEU A 199 11.51 0.28 -7.47
CA LEU A 199 11.77 -0.92 -8.27
C LEU A 199 12.32 -2.11 -7.44
N GLY A 200 11.98 -2.18 -6.16
CA GLY A 200 12.50 -3.20 -5.24
C GLY A 200 11.69 -4.50 -5.20
N SER A 201 10.58 -4.61 -5.93
CA SER A 201 9.79 -5.83 -6.03
C SER A 201 10.27 -6.65 -7.23
N LEU A 202 10.77 -7.85 -6.99
CA LEU A 202 11.49 -8.64 -7.98
C LEU A 202 10.96 -10.08 -8.00
N SER A 203 11.00 -10.70 -9.17
CA SER A 203 10.73 -12.13 -9.36
C SER A 203 11.92 -12.77 -10.09
N ASP A 204 12.34 -13.94 -9.67
CA ASP A 204 13.41 -14.74 -10.28
C ASP A 204 13.12 -15.01 -11.76
N ALA A 205 11.85 -15.22 -12.12
CA ALA A 205 11.44 -15.41 -13.52
C ALA A 205 11.92 -14.28 -14.46
N THR A 206 12.24 -13.11 -13.90
CA THR A 206 12.75 -11.95 -14.64
C THR A 206 14.24 -11.69 -14.45
N LEU A 207 14.88 -12.31 -13.44
CA LEU A 207 16.26 -12.04 -13.03
C LEU A 207 17.27 -13.03 -13.58
N GLY A 208 16.87 -14.31 -13.77
CA GLY A 208 17.78 -15.40 -14.08
C GLY A 208 18.71 -15.76 -12.91
N ASP A 209 19.71 -16.62 -13.16
CA ASP A 209 20.58 -17.20 -12.14
C ASP A 209 21.45 -16.16 -11.40
N TYR A 210 21.64 -14.97 -11.96
CA TYR A 210 22.42 -13.89 -11.37
C TYR A 210 21.94 -12.54 -11.89
N ALA A 211 21.74 -11.59 -10.96
CA ALA A 211 21.33 -10.24 -11.31
C ALA A 211 22.03 -9.17 -10.45
N GLU A 212 22.41 -8.07 -11.07
CA GLU A 212 22.87 -6.86 -10.39
C GLU A 212 21.72 -5.83 -10.34
N ILE A 213 21.23 -5.55 -9.15
CA ILE A 213 20.02 -4.77 -8.92
C ILE A 213 20.39 -3.47 -8.20
N PRO A 214 20.18 -2.30 -8.81
CA PRO A 214 20.37 -1.03 -8.12
C PRO A 214 19.38 -0.93 -6.94
N VAL A 215 19.89 -0.74 -5.74
CA VAL A 215 19.07 -0.46 -4.56
C VAL A 215 18.81 1.04 -4.51
N TYR A 216 17.63 1.45 -4.92
CA TYR A 216 17.22 2.83 -4.82
C TYR A 216 16.66 3.14 -3.43
N ARG A 217 16.93 4.33 -2.94
CA ARG A 217 16.36 4.81 -1.69
C ARG A 217 14.84 4.82 -1.77
N GLY A 218 14.19 4.26 -0.76
CA GLY A 218 12.73 4.40 -0.61
C GLY A 218 12.35 5.85 -0.32
N LYS A 219 11.20 6.29 -0.82
CA LYS A 219 10.67 7.63 -0.54
C LYS A 219 9.93 7.60 0.80
N ALA A 220 10.40 8.42 1.75
CA ALA A 220 9.69 8.64 3.01
C ALA A 220 8.72 9.83 2.89
N LEU A 221 7.69 9.86 3.74
CA LEU A 221 6.73 10.98 3.80
C LEU A 221 7.37 12.32 4.14
N SER A 222 8.49 12.28 4.86
CA SER A 222 9.27 13.46 5.24
C SER A 222 10.16 13.96 4.12
N ASP A 223 10.31 13.23 3.01
CA ASP A 223 11.18 13.61 1.93
C ASP A 223 10.61 14.82 1.20
N SER A 224 11.47 15.83 1.02
CA SER A 224 11.17 17.07 0.31
C SER A 224 10.99 16.84 -1.20
N VAL A 225 10.65 17.90 -1.92
CA VAL A 225 10.53 17.90 -3.39
C VAL A 225 11.84 17.48 -4.08
N ASP A 226 12.99 17.69 -3.41
CA ASP A 226 14.34 17.36 -3.92
C ASP A 226 14.78 15.92 -3.60
N TYR A 227 13.82 14.98 -3.51
CA TYR A 227 14.13 13.58 -3.30
C TYR A 227 15.08 13.05 -4.40
N THR A 228 16.17 12.38 -3.95
CA THR A 228 17.07 11.61 -4.81
C THR A 228 17.00 10.10 -4.47
N PRO A 229 16.97 9.21 -5.45
CA PRO A 229 17.00 7.78 -5.21
C PRO A 229 18.39 7.24 -4.84
N TYR A 230 19.41 8.08 -4.85
CA TYR A 230 20.80 7.75 -4.55
C TYR A 230 21.19 8.16 -3.14
N TYR A 231 22.37 7.75 -2.72
CA TYR A 231 22.90 7.98 -1.38
C TYR A 231 24.00 9.03 -1.39
N HIS A 232 24.12 9.78 -0.31
CA HIS A 232 25.15 10.78 -0.12
C HIS A 232 26.31 10.22 0.72
N ILE A 233 27.48 10.83 0.58
CA ILE A 233 28.61 10.54 1.48
C ILE A 233 28.19 10.76 2.94
N SER A 234 28.66 9.93 3.82
CA SER A 234 28.32 9.87 5.25
C SER A 234 26.91 9.37 5.57
N ASP A 235 26.08 9.02 4.58
CA ASP A 235 24.81 8.36 4.85
C ASP A 235 25.06 7.03 5.57
N SER A 236 24.27 6.81 6.63
CA SER A 236 24.14 5.53 7.33
C SER A 236 22.95 4.81 6.73
N VAL A 237 23.20 3.76 5.97
CA VAL A 237 22.17 3.07 5.17
C VAL A 237 22.06 1.62 5.62
N SER A 238 20.86 1.17 5.93
CA SER A 238 20.56 -0.26 6.04
C SER A 238 19.74 -0.68 4.82
N VAL A 239 20.16 -1.75 4.17
CA VAL A 239 19.43 -2.41 3.09
C VAL A 239 18.96 -3.75 3.62
N LYS A 240 17.69 -4.03 3.40
CA LYS A 240 17.05 -5.31 3.69
C LYS A 240 16.53 -5.89 2.38
N ILE A 241 16.96 -7.08 2.02
CA ILE A 241 16.40 -7.86 0.92
C ILE A 241 15.75 -9.08 1.53
N ALA A 242 14.51 -9.30 1.24
CA ALA A 242 13.74 -10.38 1.83
C ALA A 242 13.10 -11.24 0.74
N SER A 243 13.19 -12.55 0.89
CA SER A 243 12.27 -13.46 0.22
C SER A 243 10.88 -13.27 0.81
N VAL A 244 9.87 -13.18 -0.06
CA VAL A 244 8.45 -12.97 0.29
C VAL A 244 7.57 -13.96 -0.45
N ASP A 245 6.33 -14.15 0.01
CA ASP A 245 5.35 -14.94 -0.73
C ASP A 245 4.78 -14.15 -1.94
N GLU A 246 4.12 -14.86 -2.84
CA GLU A 246 3.57 -14.30 -4.09
C GLU A 246 2.56 -13.17 -3.81
N ASP A 247 1.70 -13.32 -2.80
CA ASP A 247 0.70 -12.30 -2.41
C ASP A 247 1.40 -11.01 -1.97
N SER A 248 2.48 -11.12 -1.22
CA SER A 248 3.29 -9.99 -0.77
C SER A 248 4.00 -9.30 -1.92
N PHE A 249 4.53 -10.08 -2.87
CA PHE A 249 5.13 -9.54 -4.09
C PHE A 249 4.12 -8.74 -4.92
N HIS A 250 2.90 -9.24 -5.12
CA HIS A 250 1.86 -8.52 -5.85
C HIS A 250 1.49 -7.21 -5.15
N PHE A 251 1.32 -7.24 -3.83
CA PHE A 251 1.06 -6.02 -3.07
C PHE A 251 2.18 -4.98 -3.25
N TRP A 252 3.43 -5.38 -3.02
CA TRP A 252 4.56 -4.45 -3.09
C TRP A 252 4.82 -3.94 -4.50
N SER A 253 4.63 -4.77 -5.52
CA SER A 253 4.73 -4.37 -6.92
C SER A 253 3.70 -3.30 -7.27
N ASP A 254 2.43 -3.52 -6.91
CA ASP A 254 1.37 -2.53 -7.13
C ASP A 254 1.61 -1.26 -6.34
N PHE A 255 2.02 -1.39 -5.07
CA PHE A 255 2.30 -0.26 -4.18
C PHE A 255 3.42 0.63 -4.74
N THR A 256 4.56 0.06 -5.10
CA THR A 256 5.70 0.82 -5.62
C THR A 256 5.41 1.45 -6.98
N ASN A 257 4.66 0.77 -7.85
CA ASN A 257 4.20 1.33 -9.12
C ASN A 257 3.26 2.52 -8.91
N ASN A 258 2.33 2.44 -7.98
CA ASN A 258 1.41 3.53 -7.68
C ASN A 258 2.10 4.74 -7.05
N ILE A 259 3.09 4.56 -6.16
CA ILE A 259 3.89 5.67 -5.60
C ILE A 259 4.66 6.39 -6.69
N SER A 260 5.22 5.67 -7.66
CA SER A 260 5.99 6.28 -8.76
C SER A 260 5.11 7.10 -9.70
N LEU A 261 3.83 6.75 -9.83
CA LEU A 261 2.87 7.45 -10.69
C LEU A 261 2.14 8.61 -9.99
N SER A 262 2.13 8.66 -8.65
CA SER A 262 1.45 9.72 -7.90
C SER A 262 2.41 10.48 -7.00
N SER A 263 2.45 11.80 -7.14
CA SER A 263 3.18 12.68 -6.22
C SER A 263 2.58 12.72 -4.80
N ASN A 264 1.37 12.12 -4.61
CA ASN A 264 0.65 12.11 -3.35
C ASN A 264 -0.04 10.76 -3.12
N PHE A 265 0.73 9.74 -2.72
CA PHE A 265 0.23 8.40 -2.45
C PHE A 265 -0.95 8.35 -1.44
N PHE A 266 -0.91 9.21 -0.40
CA PHE A 266 -1.98 9.28 0.59
C PHE A 266 -3.26 9.96 0.11
N LEU A 267 -3.23 10.64 -1.05
CA LEU A 267 -4.35 11.40 -1.60
C LEU A 267 -4.97 10.74 -2.84
N SER A 268 -4.35 9.72 -3.41
CA SER A 268 -4.92 8.95 -4.51
C SER A 268 -5.40 7.60 -3.99
N PRO A 269 -6.69 7.40 -3.80
CA PRO A 269 -7.22 6.06 -3.64
C PRO A 269 -7.09 5.35 -4.99
N SER A 270 -5.93 4.74 -5.22
CA SER A 270 -5.82 3.76 -6.28
C SER A 270 -6.60 2.54 -5.81
N ASN A 271 -7.79 2.34 -6.35
CA ASN A 271 -8.65 1.20 -6.06
C ASN A 271 -8.06 -0.14 -6.57
N ASN A 272 -6.82 -0.15 -7.03
CA ASN A 272 -6.20 -1.26 -7.73
C ASN A 272 -4.94 -1.82 -7.07
N ILE A 273 -4.64 -1.47 -5.80
CA ILE A 273 -3.55 -2.11 -5.09
C ILE A 273 -4.03 -3.49 -4.62
N TYR A 274 -3.28 -4.52 -4.97
CA TYR A 274 -3.52 -5.87 -4.47
C TYR A 274 -3.55 -5.88 -2.94
N SER A 275 -4.44 -6.68 -2.37
CA SER A 275 -4.56 -6.83 -0.92
C SER A 275 -4.82 -8.29 -0.56
N ASN A 276 -4.00 -8.87 0.31
CA ASN A 276 -4.24 -10.18 0.88
C ASN A 276 -5.07 -10.13 2.18
N VAL A 277 -5.60 -8.95 2.52
CA VAL A 277 -6.37 -8.71 3.75
C VAL A 277 -7.87 -8.73 3.45
N LYS A 278 -8.60 -9.68 4.01
CA LYS A 278 -10.06 -9.81 3.85
C LYS A 278 -10.78 -8.94 4.88
N GLY A 279 -11.61 -8.02 4.42
CA GLY A 279 -12.37 -7.08 5.26
C GLY A 279 -11.67 -5.74 5.53
N ALA A 280 -10.50 -5.52 4.94
CA ALA A 280 -9.74 -4.28 4.95
C ALA A 280 -8.87 -4.19 3.69
N ILE A 281 -8.14 -3.13 3.51
CA ILE A 281 -7.11 -2.99 2.48
C ILE A 281 -5.72 -3.06 3.11
N GLY A 282 -4.70 -3.45 2.34
CA GLY A 282 -3.32 -3.54 2.79
C GLY A 282 -2.72 -4.93 2.71
N CYS A 283 -1.70 -5.18 3.50
CA CYS A 283 -0.96 -6.43 3.43
C CYS A 283 -0.54 -6.94 4.82
N TRP A 284 -0.59 -8.24 4.97
CA TRP A 284 0.08 -9.01 6.01
C TRP A 284 1.11 -9.91 5.33
N TYR A 285 2.40 -9.66 5.57
CA TYR A 285 3.46 -10.32 4.83
C TYR A 285 4.52 -10.98 5.71
N GLY A 286 4.91 -12.20 5.30
CA GLY A 286 6.00 -12.96 5.86
C GLY A 286 7.28 -12.69 5.10
N MET A 287 8.39 -12.50 5.82
CA MET A 287 9.68 -12.19 5.22
C MET A 287 10.78 -13.09 5.76
N ASN A 288 11.67 -13.57 4.87
CA ASN A 288 12.94 -14.15 5.26
C ASN A 288 14.07 -13.23 4.78
N PRO A 289 14.54 -12.28 5.62
CA PRO A 289 15.41 -11.21 5.19
C PRO A 289 16.88 -11.49 5.38
N ILE A 290 17.70 -10.89 4.51
CA ILE A 290 19.11 -10.54 4.77
C ILE A 290 19.18 -9.02 4.93
N GLU A 291 19.86 -8.57 5.98
CA GLU A 291 20.08 -7.14 6.25
C GLU A 291 21.58 -6.82 6.23
N LYS A 292 21.94 -5.74 5.54
CA LYS A 292 23.28 -5.21 5.50
C LYS A 292 23.29 -3.73 5.82
N HIS A 293 24.24 -3.32 6.66
CA HIS A 293 24.42 -1.92 7.03
C HIS A 293 25.67 -1.36 6.35
N PHE A 294 25.56 -0.13 5.85
CA PHE A 294 26.64 0.61 5.18
C PHE A 294 26.78 2.00 5.81
N VAL A 295 28.01 2.47 5.89
CA VAL A 295 28.31 3.89 6.01
C VAL A 295 28.97 4.29 4.70
N ILE A 296 28.31 5.17 3.95
CA ILE A 296 28.81 5.60 2.64
C ILE A 296 30.10 6.43 2.87
N ALA A 297 31.24 5.88 2.48
CA ALA A 297 32.54 6.52 2.63
C ALA A 297 33.12 6.90 1.26
N ASP A 298 33.91 7.98 1.24
CA ASP A 298 34.69 8.34 0.07
C ASP A 298 35.84 7.33 -0.10
N HIS A 299 35.73 6.49 -1.08
CA HIS A 299 36.82 5.60 -1.49
C HIS A 299 37.69 6.34 -2.50
N LYS A 300 38.59 7.22 -2.00
CA LYS A 300 39.66 7.81 -2.80
C LYS A 300 40.76 6.80 -3.07
#